data_d4d4d9fcbc47222186e35f6e4b574618
#
_entry.id   d4d4d9fcbc47222186e35f6e4b574618
#
_cell.length_a   1.000
_cell.length_b   1.000
_cell.length_c   1.000
_cell.angle_alpha   90.00
_cell.angle_beta   90.00
_cell.angle_gamma   90.00
#
_symmetry.space_group_name_H-M   'P 1'
#
loop_
_entity.id
_entity.type
_entity.pdbx_description
1 polymer ?
#
loop_
_entity_poly.entity_id
_entity_poly.type
_entity_poly.pdbx_seq_one_letter_code
_entity_poly.pdbx_strand_id
1 'polypeptide(L)'
;MNSDREILSQKLIRRNSFWSVKVPQEIPDDVLIEKTLIYLDLEDINQLFKLFSIKKIKQVWRSRVVTQGDYYHTLNKLLAWMYFDIKNPDRYIKATITKHINHLA
;
A
#
# COMPACT_ATOMS: atom_id res chain seq x y z
N MET A 1 -2.53 -25.42 5.04
CA MET A 1 -3.42 -24.27 4.91
C MET A 1 -2.60 -23.03 4.57
N ASN A 2 -2.97 -22.33 3.51
CA ASN A 2 -2.28 -21.10 3.16
C ASN A 2 -2.67 -19.99 4.14
N SER A 3 -1.70 -19.24 4.62
CA SER A 3 -1.96 -18.06 5.41
C SER A 3 -2.55 -16.94 4.52
N ASP A 4 -3.22 -15.96 5.14
CA ASP A 4 -3.73 -14.80 4.40
C ASP A 4 -2.59 -14.07 3.67
N ARG A 5 -1.41 -14.04 4.29
CA ARG A 5 -0.22 -13.45 3.67
C ARG A 5 0.18 -14.18 2.39
N GLU A 6 0.17 -15.49 2.40
CA GLU A 6 0.49 -16.28 1.22
C GLU A 6 -0.54 -16.09 0.11
N ILE A 7 -1.82 -16.00 0.46
CA ILE A 7 -2.90 -15.79 -0.50
C ILE A 7 -2.71 -14.45 -1.22
N LEU A 8 -2.43 -13.39 -0.47
CA LEU A 8 -2.16 -12.06 -1.06
C LEU A 8 -0.91 -12.09 -1.94
N SER A 9 0.15 -12.73 -1.47
CA SER A 9 1.40 -12.86 -2.23
C SER A 9 1.17 -13.59 -3.56
N GLN A 10 0.41 -14.67 -3.54
CA GLN A 10 0.09 -15.44 -4.75
C GLN A 10 -0.73 -14.61 -5.74
N LYS A 11 -1.68 -13.81 -5.25
CA LYS A 11 -2.47 -12.93 -6.12
C LYS A 11 -1.59 -11.90 -6.81
N LEU A 12 -0.64 -11.32 -6.10
CA LEU A 12 0.31 -10.35 -6.66
C LEU A 12 1.21 -11.00 -7.73
N ILE A 13 1.71 -12.20 -7.44
CA ILE A 13 2.55 -12.93 -8.39
C ILE A 13 1.76 -13.23 -9.67
N ARG A 14 0.49 -13.66 -9.54
CA ARG A 14 -0.36 -13.95 -10.70
C ARG A 14 -0.64 -12.72 -11.56
N ARG A 15 -0.61 -11.52 -10.97
CA ARG A 15 -0.80 -10.26 -11.72
C ARG A 15 0.50 -9.72 -12.30
N ASN A 16 1.57 -10.53 -12.26
CA ASN A 16 2.90 -10.16 -12.77
C ASN A 16 3.52 -8.95 -12.08
N SER A 17 3.09 -8.67 -10.83
CA SER A 17 3.68 -7.58 -10.05
C SER A 17 5.07 -7.93 -9.53
N PHE A 18 5.41 -9.23 -9.49
CA PHE A 18 6.67 -9.75 -8.96
C PHE A 18 7.19 -10.87 -9.84
N TRP A 19 7.44 -10.60 -11.10
CA TRP A 19 7.94 -11.60 -12.06
C TRP A 19 9.30 -12.19 -11.70
N SER A 20 10.09 -11.48 -10.88
CA SER A 20 11.38 -11.97 -10.41
C SER A 20 11.28 -12.79 -9.11
N VAL A 21 10.11 -12.83 -8.46
CA VAL A 21 9.90 -13.56 -7.22
C VAL A 21 9.28 -14.92 -7.53
N LYS A 22 9.92 -15.98 -7.07
CA LYS A 22 9.49 -17.34 -7.38
C LYS A 22 8.60 -17.97 -6.31
N VAL A 23 8.73 -17.51 -5.05
CA VAL A 23 7.95 -18.03 -3.93
C VAL A 23 7.36 -16.88 -3.11
N PRO A 24 6.12 -17.05 -2.58
CA PRO A 24 5.44 -16.00 -1.84
C PRO A 24 6.20 -15.47 -0.61
N GLN A 25 6.99 -16.33 0.02
CA GLN A 25 7.73 -15.98 1.22
C GLN A 25 8.87 -14.99 0.97
N GLU A 26 9.27 -14.81 -0.29
CA GLU A 26 10.33 -13.89 -0.67
C GLU A 26 9.89 -12.42 -0.69
N ILE A 27 8.59 -12.15 -0.62
CA ILE A 27 8.08 -10.79 -0.67
C ILE A 27 8.18 -10.15 0.72
N PRO A 28 8.98 -9.06 0.88
CA PRO A 28 9.04 -8.35 2.17
C PRO A 28 7.68 -7.74 2.55
N ASP A 29 7.45 -7.55 3.85
CA ASP A 29 6.19 -7.01 4.35
C ASP A 29 5.85 -5.64 3.75
N ASP A 30 6.81 -4.73 3.68
CA ASP A 30 6.59 -3.39 3.14
C ASP A 30 6.17 -3.44 1.67
N VAL A 31 6.79 -4.32 0.90
CA VAL A 31 6.46 -4.49 -0.52
C VAL A 31 5.09 -5.15 -0.67
N LEU A 32 4.77 -6.13 0.17
CA LEU A 32 3.47 -6.78 0.16
C LEU A 32 2.36 -5.75 0.43
N ILE A 33 2.52 -4.90 1.44
CA ILE A 33 1.55 -3.86 1.78
C ILE A 33 1.40 -2.89 0.60
N GLU A 34 2.52 -2.37 0.11
CA GLU A 34 2.52 -1.40 -1.00
C GLU A 34 1.78 -1.94 -2.22
N LYS A 35 2.13 -3.12 -2.67
CA LYS A 35 1.56 -3.70 -3.89
C LYS A 35 0.11 -4.14 -3.72
N THR A 36 -0.26 -4.60 -2.53
CA THR A 36 -1.67 -4.92 -2.25
C THR A 36 -2.54 -3.67 -2.34
N LEU A 37 -2.07 -2.56 -1.77
CA LEU A 37 -2.82 -1.30 -1.81
C LEU A 37 -2.99 -0.78 -3.25
N ILE A 38 -2.00 -0.99 -4.10
CA ILE A 38 -2.01 -0.47 -5.48
C ILE A 38 -2.77 -1.38 -6.44
N TYR A 39 -2.56 -2.68 -6.36
CA TYR A 39 -2.96 -3.62 -7.42
C TYR A 39 -4.11 -4.54 -7.10
N LEU A 40 -4.46 -4.73 -5.82
CA LEU A 40 -5.49 -5.68 -5.44
C LEU A 40 -6.81 -4.97 -5.09
N ASP A 41 -7.87 -5.77 -4.91
CA ASP A 41 -9.21 -5.26 -4.67
C ASP A 41 -9.42 -4.85 -3.20
N LEU A 42 -10.52 -4.16 -2.93
CA LEU A 42 -10.87 -3.72 -1.56
C LEU A 42 -10.96 -4.89 -0.60
N GLU A 43 -11.46 -6.04 -1.05
CA GLU A 43 -11.53 -7.23 -0.22
C GLU A 43 -10.15 -7.68 0.22
N ASP A 44 -9.17 -7.65 -0.68
CA ASP A 44 -7.78 -7.99 -0.37
C ASP A 44 -7.14 -6.97 0.56
N ILE A 45 -7.45 -5.69 0.37
CA ILE A 45 -6.98 -4.63 1.27
C ILE A 45 -7.54 -4.85 2.67
N ASN A 46 -8.80 -5.28 2.80
CA ASN A 46 -9.37 -5.61 4.09
C ASN A 46 -8.62 -6.77 4.77
N GLN A 47 -8.19 -7.77 4.00
CA GLN A 47 -7.37 -8.85 4.53
C GLN A 47 -6.02 -8.33 5.02
N LEU A 48 -5.46 -7.36 4.33
CA LEU A 48 -4.20 -6.73 4.73
C LEU A 48 -4.31 -6.12 6.13
N PHE A 49 -5.45 -5.49 6.44
CA PHE A 49 -5.68 -4.90 7.77
C PHE A 49 -5.87 -5.94 8.87
N LYS A 50 -6.09 -7.20 8.52
CA LYS A 50 -6.09 -8.30 9.49
C LYS A 50 -4.69 -8.82 9.77
N LEU A 51 -3.76 -8.66 8.81
CA LEU A 51 -2.40 -9.15 8.92
C LEU A 51 -1.45 -8.15 9.58
N PHE A 52 -1.67 -6.87 9.35
CA PHE A 52 -0.79 -5.80 9.82
C PHE A 52 -1.60 -4.74 10.55
N SER A 53 -0.95 -4.03 11.47
CA SER A 53 -1.60 -2.92 12.18
C SER A 53 -1.90 -1.76 11.22
N ILE A 54 -2.91 -0.97 11.56
CA ILE A 54 -3.25 0.25 10.82
C ILE A 54 -2.04 1.18 10.76
N LYS A 55 -1.31 1.28 11.86
CA LYS A 55 -0.11 2.12 11.94
C LYS A 55 0.94 1.71 10.92
N LYS A 56 1.19 0.40 10.80
CA LYS A 56 2.16 -0.14 9.85
C LYS A 56 1.72 0.11 8.41
N ILE A 57 0.47 -0.16 8.10
CA ILE A 57 -0.08 0.03 6.75
C ILE A 57 -0.05 1.50 6.36
N LYS A 58 -0.43 2.39 7.28
CA LYS A 58 -0.40 3.84 7.04
C LYS A 58 1.02 4.34 6.78
N GLN A 59 1.99 3.84 7.54
CA GLN A 59 3.39 4.19 7.36
C GLN A 59 3.88 3.82 5.97
N VAL A 60 3.59 2.59 5.53
CA VAL A 60 3.98 2.12 4.19
C VAL A 60 3.27 2.93 3.11
N TRP A 61 1.97 3.18 3.28
CA TRP A 61 1.20 4.00 2.34
C TRP A 61 1.82 5.40 2.17
N ARG A 62 2.12 6.07 3.28
CA ARG A 62 2.72 7.40 3.24
C ARG A 62 4.08 7.42 2.57
N SER A 63 4.93 6.45 2.90
CA SER A 63 6.32 6.47 2.44
C SER A 63 6.51 5.86 1.05
N ARG A 64 5.63 4.97 0.61
CA ARG A 64 5.83 4.22 -0.63
C ARG A 64 4.75 4.46 -1.68
N VAL A 65 3.51 4.72 -1.30
CA VAL A 65 2.42 4.90 -2.25
C VAL A 65 2.17 6.38 -2.55
N VAL A 66 1.99 7.19 -1.51
CA VAL A 66 1.75 8.62 -1.67
C VAL A 66 2.92 9.31 -2.39
N THR A 67 4.14 8.92 -2.08
CA THR A 67 5.35 9.52 -2.65
C THR A 67 5.62 9.14 -4.10
N GLN A 68 4.81 8.25 -4.68
CA GLN A 68 4.91 7.94 -6.11
C GLN A 68 4.28 9.03 -7.00
N GLY A 69 3.77 10.09 -6.40
CA GLY A 69 3.27 11.25 -7.12
C GLY A 69 1.79 11.14 -7.49
N ASP A 70 1.38 11.97 -8.45
CA ASP A 70 -0.03 12.16 -8.78
C ASP A 70 -0.69 10.98 -9.47
N TYR A 71 0.08 10.01 -9.95
CA TYR A 71 -0.47 8.85 -10.66
C TYR A 71 -1.51 8.10 -9.84
N TYR A 72 -1.29 7.98 -8.53
CA TYR A 72 -2.20 7.28 -7.63
C TYR A 72 -3.05 8.22 -6.78
N HIS A 73 -3.23 9.47 -7.23
CA HIS A 73 -3.92 10.49 -6.42
C HIS A 73 -5.32 10.06 -5.99
N THR A 74 -6.13 9.56 -6.92
CA THR A 74 -7.49 9.11 -6.63
C THR A 74 -7.50 7.95 -5.65
N LEU A 75 -6.61 6.97 -5.86
CA LEU A 75 -6.46 5.84 -4.94
C LEU A 75 -6.05 6.32 -3.55
N ASN A 76 -5.08 7.23 -3.46
CA ASN A 76 -4.59 7.75 -2.20
C ASN A 76 -5.70 8.49 -1.42
N LYS A 77 -6.53 9.26 -2.11
CA LYS A 77 -7.66 9.95 -1.49
C LYS A 77 -8.67 8.94 -0.93
N LEU A 78 -8.96 7.90 -1.70
CA LEU A 78 -9.89 6.86 -1.26
C LEU A 78 -9.36 6.14 -0.01
N LEU A 79 -8.10 5.74 -0.01
CA LEU A 79 -7.48 5.07 1.13
C LEU A 79 -7.43 5.96 2.36
N ALA A 80 -7.07 7.23 2.17
CA ALA A 80 -7.02 8.20 3.27
C ALA A 80 -8.38 8.33 3.94
N TRP A 81 -9.43 8.45 3.13
CA TRP A 81 -10.79 8.62 3.65
C TRP A 81 -11.34 7.34 4.27
N MET A 82 -11.20 6.20 3.60
CA MET A 82 -11.83 4.95 4.04
C MET A 82 -11.11 4.25 5.20
N TYR A 83 -9.79 4.27 5.19
CA TYR A 83 -9.02 3.43 6.12
C TYR A 83 -8.24 4.22 7.16
N PHE A 84 -7.86 5.45 6.86
CA PHE A 84 -6.97 6.21 7.75
C PHE A 84 -7.65 7.40 8.43
N ASP A 85 -8.97 7.53 8.24
CA ASP A 85 -9.79 8.57 8.87
C ASP A 85 -9.20 9.99 8.71
N ILE A 86 -8.71 10.27 7.51
CA ILE A 86 -8.16 11.59 7.19
C ILE A 86 -9.27 12.46 6.62
N LYS A 87 -9.59 13.54 7.32
CA LYS A 87 -10.74 14.40 6.98
C LYS A 87 -10.51 15.24 5.73
N ASN A 88 -9.27 15.62 5.47
CA ASN A 88 -8.91 16.39 4.29
C ASN A 88 -7.80 15.68 3.52
N PRO A 89 -8.17 14.68 2.70
CA PRO A 89 -7.17 13.87 1.99
C PRO A 89 -6.25 14.66 1.07
N ASP A 90 -6.79 15.62 0.32
CA ASP A 90 -5.98 16.41 -0.61
C ASP A 90 -4.87 17.16 0.11
N ARG A 91 -5.21 17.83 1.19
CA ARG A 91 -4.23 18.59 1.97
C ARG A 91 -3.18 17.68 2.59
N TYR A 92 -3.62 16.55 3.15
CA TYR A 92 -2.73 15.60 3.79
C TYR A 92 -1.74 15.00 2.79
N ILE A 93 -2.23 14.56 1.64
CA ILE A 93 -1.41 13.96 0.58
C ILE A 93 -0.40 14.98 0.07
N LYS A 94 -0.85 16.21 -0.21
CA LYS A 94 0.03 17.29 -0.68
C LYS A 94 1.12 17.59 0.33
N ALA A 95 0.77 17.68 1.61
CA ALA A 95 1.74 17.94 2.68
C ALA A 95 2.76 16.80 2.78
N THR A 96 2.32 15.56 2.64
CA THR A 96 3.20 14.39 2.68
C THR A 96 4.18 14.39 1.51
N ILE A 97 3.71 14.70 0.31
CA ILE A 97 4.57 14.77 -0.88
C ILE A 97 5.58 15.90 -0.72
N THR A 98 5.16 17.07 -0.28
CA THR A 98 6.04 18.22 -0.06
C THR A 98 7.15 17.90 0.94
N LYS A 99 6.79 17.27 2.05
CA LYS A 99 7.74 16.86 3.08
C LYS A 99 8.75 15.87 2.52
N HIS A 100 8.31 14.93 1.70
CA HIS A 100 9.18 13.94 1.07
C HIS A 100 10.18 14.62 0.12
N ILE A 101 9.71 15.54 -0.73
CA ILE A 101 10.56 16.28 -1.66
C ILE A 101 11.61 17.09 -0.89
N ASN A 102 11.20 17.79 0.17
CA ASN A 102 12.11 18.58 0.99
C ASN A 102 13.17 17.71 1.67
N HIS A 103 12.82 16.50 2.03
CA HIS A 103 13.75 15.55 2.65
C HIS A 103 14.80 15.05 1.66
N LEU A 104 14.44 14.95 0.39
CA LEU A 104 15.36 14.52 -0.67
C LEU A 104 16.30 15.64 -1.14
N ALA A 105 15.91 16.88 -0.92
CA ALA A 105 16.67 18.05 -1.38
C ALA A 105 17.98 18.25 -0.61
#